data_134c93e9693a1dba0ddc8faaf2c34ae1
#
_entry.id   134c93e9693a1dba0ddc8faaf2c34ae1
#
_cell.length_a   1.000
_cell.length_b   1.000
_cell.length_c   1.000
_cell.angle_alpha   90.00
_cell.angle_beta   90.00
_cell.angle_gamma   90.00
#
_symmetry.space_group_name_H-M   'P 1'
#
loop_
_entity.id
_entity.type
_entity.pdbx_description
1 polymer ?
#
loop_
_entity_poly.entity_id
_entity_poly.type
_entity_poly.pdbx_seq_one_letter_code
_entity_poly.pdbx_strand_id
1 'polypeptide(L)'
;MLRLSSTALLTVALTCNLAFAAERELLEGDGLAAKYPLDAGIAKDAAVLFAEDFEGVTVADLSKRWNEASNKDGKVISLVADAPVKGAGEKSVQMTATVTANEGGHLYKKLPRGVDTAFARVYVKFPKDAGYIHHFIHFGGYNPATNWPQGGAGSRPRGDERMTVGIEPYGSGGKLDAPGAWNFYPYWHEMKASVGNRYWGNSIAPTTPLMVPCEKWQCVEIMMKTNTPGQRDGELALWLDGKLSMHVKKGSPRGQWSGMGFQLRDVNETRAEPFEGFSWRTSEKLKINFFWLLHYVTDTALKRNGVTDMEKPVTVWFDNVVVAEKYIGPVKGK
;
A
#
# COMPACT_ATOMS: atom_id res chain seq x y z
N MET A 1 82.16 23.66 -11.52
CA MET A 1 80.84 24.34 -11.57
C MET A 1 79.81 23.32 -11.95
N LEU A 2 79.10 22.71 -10.97
CA LEU A 2 77.98 21.79 -11.21
C LEU A 2 76.73 22.56 -10.95
N ARG A 3 75.78 22.58 -11.94
CA ARG A 3 74.49 23.13 -11.77
C ARG A 3 73.51 21.98 -11.42
N LEU A 4 72.88 22.03 -10.25
CA LEU A 4 71.82 21.16 -9.83
C LEU A 4 70.46 21.75 -10.36
N SER A 5 69.77 20.97 -11.16
CA SER A 5 68.44 21.25 -11.61
C SER A 5 67.41 20.61 -10.64
N SER A 6 66.66 21.43 -9.92
CA SER A 6 65.56 20.98 -9.05
C SER A 6 64.27 20.78 -9.88
N THR A 7 63.81 19.54 -9.98
CA THR A 7 62.55 19.20 -10.58
C THR A 7 61.48 19.21 -9.47
N ALA A 8 60.55 20.17 -9.53
CA ALA A 8 59.41 20.23 -8.62
C ALA A 8 58.31 19.26 -9.11
N LEU A 9 58.01 18.23 -8.32
CA LEU A 9 56.83 17.37 -8.53
C LEU A 9 55.57 18.09 -8.03
N LEU A 10 54.71 18.42 -8.93
CA LEU A 10 53.37 18.98 -8.62
C LEU A 10 52.41 17.83 -8.35
N THR A 11 52.07 17.56 -7.10
CA THR A 11 51.09 16.57 -6.69
C THR A 11 49.69 17.21 -6.76
N VAL A 12 48.94 16.87 -7.77
CA VAL A 12 47.49 17.26 -7.88
C VAL A 12 46.69 16.31 -7.02
N ALA A 13 46.24 16.80 -5.85
CA ALA A 13 45.30 16.08 -5.02
C ALA A 13 43.90 16.21 -5.62
N LEU A 14 43.40 15.13 -6.21
CA LEU A 14 42.04 15.02 -6.71
C LEU A 14 41.11 14.79 -5.50
N THR A 15 40.52 15.84 -4.93
CA THR A 15 39.49 15.75 -3.90
C THR A 15 38.17 15.31 -4.55
N CYS A 16 37.88 14.03 -4.43
CA CYS A 16 36.57 13.48 -4.79
C CYS A 16 35.52 13.95 -3.79
N ASN A 17 34.84 15.05 -4.09
CA ASN A 17 33.64 15.48 -3.34
C ASN A 17 32.50 14.49 -3.61
N LEU A 18 32.40 13.45 -2.79
CA LEU A 18 31.18 12.66 -2.68
C LEU A 18 30.10 13.55 -2.02
N ALA A 19 29.36 14.26 -2.85
CA ALA A 19 28.13 14.88 -2.42
C ALA A 19 27.15 13.75 -2.04
N PHE A 20 27.06 13.44 -0.75
CA PHE A 20 25.92 12.69 -0.22
C PHE A 20 24.68 13.55 -0.51
N ALA A 21 23.89 13.17 -1.50
CA ALA A 21 22.57 13.73 -1.67
C ALA A 21 21.82 13.49 -0.36
N ALA A 22 21.50 14.53 0.36
CA ALA A 22 20.66 14.44 1.54
C ALA A 22 19.37 13.72 1.13
N GLU A 23 19.09 12.61 1.76
CA GLU A 23 17.90 11.82 1.48
C GLU A 23 16.69 12.70 1.77
N ARG A 24 15.88 12.98 0.75
CA ARG A 24 14.69 13.83 0.90
C ARG A 24 13.71 13.13 1.85
N GLU A 25 13.39 13.76 2.95
CA GLU A 25 12.29 13.31 3.81
C GLU A 25 10.99 13.25 3.01
N LEU A 26 10.18 12.23 3.28
CA LEU A 26 8.86 12.12 2.67
C LEU A 26 7.96 13.26 3.19
N LEU A 27 7.14 13.79 2.30
CA LEU A 27 6.20 14.87 2.62
C LEU A 27 5.14 14.39 3.61
N GLU A 28 4.64 15.30 4.42
CA GLU A 28 3.46 15.12 5.28
C GLU A 28 2.46 16.26 5.06
N GLY A 29 1.20 16.03 5.41
CA GLY A 29 0.14 17.02 5.31
C GLY A 29 -0.19 17.36 3.86
N ASP A 30 0.20 18.53 3.41
CA ASP A 30 -0.15 19.05 2.09
C ASP A 30 0.64 18.38 0.97
N GLY A 31 -0.09 17.69 0.09
CA GLY A 31 0.44 17.07 -1.11
C GLY A 31 -0.18 17.63 -2.37
N LEU A 32 -0.33 16.80 -3.39
CA LEU A 32 -0.95 17.14 -4.67
C LEU A 32 -2.38 17.69 -4.50
N ALA A 33 -3.16 17.09 -3.58
CA ALA A 33 -4.54 17.49 -3.29
C ALA A 33 -4.68 18.94 -2.85
N ALA A 34 -3.65 19.55 -2.27
CA ALA A 34 -3.69 20.95 -1.87
C ALA A 34 -3.89 21.93 -3.04
N LYS A 35 -3.59 21.51 -4.28
CA LYS A 35 -3.82 22.30 -5.50
C LYS A 35 -5.25 22.15 -6.04
N TYR A 36 -6.01 21.22 -5.52
CA TYR A 36 -7.33 20.81 -5.99
C TYR A 36 -8.33 20.79 -4.83
N PRO A 37 -8.78 21.96 -4.33
CA PRO A 37 -9.75 22.00 -3.24
C PRO A 37 -10.94 21.07 -3.51
N LEU A 38 -11.29 20.26 -2.53
CA LEU A 38 -12.32 19.20 -2.65
C LEU A 38 -12.02 18.18 -3.75
N ASP A 39 -10.75 17.96 -4.10
CA ASP A 39 -10.29 17.14 -5.23
C ASP A 39 -10.83 17.57 -6.61
N ALA A 40 -11.44 18.75 -6.72
CA ALA A 40 -12.07 19.22 -7.94
C ALA A 40 -11.04 19.35 -9.08
N GLY A 41 -11.14 18.44 -10.05
CA GLY A 41 -10.25 18.38 -11.22
C GLY A 41 -8.90 17.68 -10.99
N ILE A 42 -8.65 17.06 -9.84
CA ILE A 42 -7.41 16.33 -9.53
C ILE A 42 -7.08 15.26 -10.58
N ALA A 43 -8.10 14.60 -11.15
CA ALA A 43 -7.94 13.60 -12.21
C ALA A 43 -7.24 14.14 -13.49
N LYS A 44 -7.15 15.47 -13.68
CA LYS A 44 -6.51 16.13 -14.82
C LYS A 44 -5.03 16.46 -14.58
N ASP A 45 -4.53 16.31 -13.34
CA ASP A 45 -3.11 16.55 -13.06
C ASP A 45 -2.25 15.48 -13.78
N ALA A 46 -1.16 15.92 -14.40
CA ALA A 46 -0.28 15.05 -15.17
C ALA A 46 0.38 13.93 -14.34
N ALA A 47 0.50 14.12 -13.03
CA ALA A 47 1.01 13.10 -12.11
C ALA A 47 -0.04 12.06 -11.72
N VAL A 48 -1.33 12.30 -11.96
CA VAL A 48 -2.41 11.38 -11.60
C VAL A 48 -2.56 10.30 -12.65
N LEU A 49 -2.55 9.06 -12.22
CA LEU A 49 -2.71 7.86 -13.04
C LEU A 49 -4.17 7.36 -13.05
N PHE A 50 -4.88 7.60 -11.95
CA PHE A 50 -6.28 7.23 -11.78
C PHE A 50 -6.91 8.03 -10.64
N ALA A 51 -8.18 8.39 -10.79
CA ALA A 51 -8.99 8.96 -9.72
C ALA A 51 -10.43 8.43 -9.83
N GLU A 52 -11.07 8.20 -8.67
CA GLU A 52 -12.44 7.72 -8.53
C GLU A 52 -13.07 8.33 -7.28
N ASP A 53 -14.19 9.03 -7.47
CA ASP A 53 -14.97 9.69 -6.41
C ASP A 53 -16.35 9.08 -6.22
N PHE A 54 -16.69 8.04 -7.01
CA PHE A 54 -17.97 7.36 -7.04
C PHE A 54 -19.19 8.24 -7.33
N GLU A 55 -18.97 9.50 -7.74
CA GLU A 55 -20.01 10.45 -8.07
C GLU A 55 -20.54 10.28 -9.50
N GLY A 56 -21.81 10.58 -9.70
CA GLY A 56 -22.43 10.54 -11.03
C GLY A 56 -22.48 9.16 -11.70
N VAL A 57 -22.29 8.08 -10.94
CA VAL A 57 -22.31 6.71 -11.45
C VAL A 57 -23.33 5.84 -10.73
N THR A 58 -23.69 4.73 -11.38
CA THR A 58 -24.39 3.60 -10.76
C THR A 58 -23.41 2.45 -10.53
N VAL A 59 -23.82 1.44 -9.76
CA VAL A 59 -23.00 0.22 -9.56
C VAL A 59 -22.67 -0.45 -10.90
N ALA A 60 -23.59 -0.44 -11.87
CA ALA A 60 -23.39 -1.00 -13.20
C ALA A 60 -22.31 -0.24 -14.00
N ASP A 61 -22.15 1.06 -13.75
CA ASP A 61 -21.15 1.88 -14.44
C ASP A 61 -19.72 1.67 -13.93
N LEU A 62 -19.55 1.04 -12.77
CA LEU A 62 -18.20 0.76 -12.22
C LEU A 62 -17.38 -0.11 -13.17
N SER A 63 -17.99 -1.04 -13.91
CA SER A 63 -17.31 -1.85 -14.93
C SER A 63 -16.79 -1.05 -16.13
N LYS A 64 -17.25 0.19 -16.33
CA LYS A 64 -16.75 1.11 -17.37
C LYS A 64 -15.56 1.93 -16.89
N ARG A 65 -15.44 2.15 -15.57
CA ARG A 65 -14.38 2.94 -14.92
C ARG A 65 -13.24 2.08 -14.40
N TRP A 66 -13.55 0.87 -13.93
CA TRP A 66 -12.63 -0.14 -13.45
C TRP A 66 -12.46 -1.26 -14.49
N ASN A 67 -11.30 -1.89 -14.55
CA ASN A 67 -11.04 -2.97 -15.52
C ASN A 67 -11.76 -4.26 -15.15
N GLU A 68 -11.97 -4.49 -13.86
CA GLU A 68 -12.79 -5.57 -13.33
C GLU A 68 -13.56 -5.11 -12.09
N ALA A 69 -14.82 -5.51 -11.98
CA ALA A 69 -15.67 -5.28 -10.82
C ALA A 69 -16.34 -6.61 -10.43
N SER A 70 -15.93 -7.18 -9.30
CA SER A 70 -16.53 -8.39 -8.75
C SER A 70 -17.57 -8.04 -7.70
N ASN A 71 -18.84 -8.08 -8.07
CA ASN A 71 -19.99 -7.72 -7.22
C ASN A 71 -20.86 -8.91 -6.81
N LYS A 72 -20.49 -10.16 -7.18
CA LYS A 72 -21.22 -11.37 -6.81
C LYS A 72 -22.74 -11.23 -7.05
N ASP A 73 -23.12 -10.95 -8.29
CA ASP A 73 -24.51 -10.75 -8.72
C ASP A 73 -25.26 -9.65 -7.96
N GLY A 74 -24.58 -8.56 -7.65
CA GLY A 74 -25.17 -7.41 -6.95
C GLY A 74 -25.24 -7.51 -5.43
N LYS A 75 -24.59 -8.53 -4.83
CA LYS A 75 -24.71 -8.82 -3.39
C LYS A 75 -23.68 -8.12 -2.51
N VAL A 76 -22.61 -7.57 -3.09
CA VAL A 76 -21.48 -7.05 -2.32
C VAL A 76 -21.35 -5.53 -2.40
N ILE A 77 -21.46 -4.95 -3.60
CA ILE A 77 -21.16 -3.55 -3.86
C ILE A 77 -22.45 -2.73 -3.94
N SER A 78 -22.51 -1.66 -3.19
CA SER A 78 -23.56 -0.64 -3.28
C SER A 78 -22.95 0.77 -3.22
N LEU A 79 -23.69 1.78 -3.69
CA LEU A 79 -23.35 3.18 -3.51
C LEU A 79 -24.27 3.77 -2.45
N VAL A 80 -23.71 4.46 -1.48
CA VAL A 80 -24.43 5.01 -0.33
C VAL A 80 -24.16 6.49 -0.15
N ALA A 81 -25.14 7.22 0.43
CA ALA A 81 -25.02 8.65 0.71
C ALA A 81 -24.22 8.88 2.01
N ASP A 82 -22.91 8.71 1.94
CA ASP A 82 -21.97 8.90 3.05
C ASP A 82 -20.60 9.21 2.45
N ALA A 83 -20.09 10.42 2.61
CA ALA A 83 -18.84 10.87 2.03
C ALA A 83 -17.86 11.38 3.10
N PRO A 84 -16.53 11.22 2.91
CA PRO A 84 -15.53 11.56 3.92
C PRO A 84 -15.37 13.06 4.16
N VAL A 85 -15.56 13.88 3.11
CA VAL A 85 -15.31 15.32 3.16
C VAL A 85 -16.51 16.08 2.62
N LYS A 86 -17.13 16.87 3.47
CA LYS A 86 -18.29 17.67 3.07
C LYS A 86 -17.97 18.56 1.86
N GLY A 87 -18.73 18.40 0.79
CA GLY A 87 -18.59 19.15 -0.45
C GLY A 87 -17.60 18.58 -1.46
N ALA A 88 -16.85 17.51 -1.12
CA ALA A 88 -16.00 16.78 -2.05
C ALA A 88 -16.72 15.60 -2.75
N GLY A 89 -18.00 15.42 -2.43
CA GLY A 89 -18.86 14.35 -2.92
C GLY A 89 -20.01 14.15 -1.95
N GLU A 90 -20.95 13.26 -2.32
CA GLU A 90 -22.10 12.86 -1.50
C GLU A 90 -22.18 11.34 -1.32
N LYS A 91 -21.44 10.59 -2.17
CA LYS A 91 -21.53 9.12 -2.22
C LYS A 91 -20.19 8.48 -1.95
N SER A 92 -20.26 7.27 -1.46
CA SER A 92 -19.13 6.34 -1.36
C SER A 92 -19.54 4.95 -1.82
N VAL A 93 -18.55 4.09 -2.12
CA VAL A 93 -18.82 2.68 -2.36
C VAL A 93 -18.77 1.94 -1.04
N GLN A 94 -19.85 1.19 -0.76
CA GLN A 94 -19.94 0.23 0.34
C GLN A 94 -19.69 -1.18 -0.21
N MET A 95 -18.84 -1.95 0.47
CA MET A 95 -18.68 -3.38 0.21
C MET A 95 -19.05 -4.17 1.47
N THR A 96 -19.89 -5.19 1.30
CA THR A 96 -20.33 -6.07 2.40
C THR A 96 -20.00 -7.52 2.04
N ALA A 97 -19.25 -8.18 2.87
CA ALA A 97 -18.91 -9.60 2.76
C ALA A 97 -19.66 -10.40 3.82
N THR A 98 -20.21 -11.56 3.43
CA THR A 98 -20.73 -12.58 4.35
C THR A 98 -20.12 -13.90 3.93
N VAL A 99 -19.30 -14.51 4.80
CA VAL A 99 -18.45 -15.66 4.45
C VAL A 99 -19.24 -16.82 3.85
N THR A 100 -20.41 -17.12 4.42
CA THR A 100 -21.28 -18.19 3.93
C THR A 100 -21.97 -17.90 2.60
N ALA A 101 -22.00 -16.62 2.18
CA ALA A 101 -22.72 -16.19 0.99
C ALA A 101 -21.82 -15.78 -0.18
N ASN A 102 -20.75 -15.00 0.05
CA ASN A 102 -20.01 -14.38 -1.05
C ASN A 102 -18.53 -14.07 -0.80
N GLU A 103 -18.03 -14.17 0.43
CA GLU A 103 -16.64 -13.84 0.84
C GLU A 103 -16.17 -12.41 0.48
N GLY A 104 -17.02 -11.56 -0.12
CA GLY A 104 -16.71 -10.19 -0.52
C GLY A 104 -16.52 -9.98 -2.02
N GLY A 105 -15.97 -8.83 -2.37
CA GLY A 105 -15.79 -8.40 -3.76
C GLY A 105 -14.65 -7.43 -3.96
N HIS A 106 -14.54 -6.88 -5.18
CA HIS A 106 -13.43 -5.97 -5.49
C HIS A 106 -13.70 -5.08 -6.71
N LEU A 107 -12.89 -4.03 -6.79
CA LEU A 107 -12.71 -3.19 -7.97
C LEU A 107 -11.22 -3.18 -8.33
N TYR A 108 -10.87 -3.64 -9.53
CA TYR A 108 -9.49 -3.71 -10.01
C TYR A 108 -9.25 -2.69 -11.12
N LYS A 109 -8.19 -1.90 -10.99
CA LYS A 109 -7.77 -0.92 -11.96
C LYS A 109 -6.36 -1.20 -12.48
N LYS A 110 -6.22 -1.49 -13.76
CA LYS A 110 -4.95 -1.41 -14.46
C LYS A 110 -4.65 0.06 -14.74
N LEU A 111 -3.49 0.54 -14.31
CA LEU A 111 -3.06 1.91 -14.55
C LEU A 111 -2.69 2.12 -16.03
N PRO A 112 -2.81 3.34 -16.56
CA PRO A 112 -2.58 3.63 -17.98
C PRO A 112 -1.13 3.39 -18.40
N ARG A 113 -0.20 3.48 -17.45
CA ARG A 113 1.22 3.16 -17.65
C ARG A 113 1.81 2.57 -16.35
N GLY A 114 2.90 1.83 -16.50
CA GLY A 114 3.71 1.37 -15.38
C GLY A 114 4.70 2.44 -14.95
N VAL A 115 4.89 2.59 -13.64
CA VAL A 115 5.79 3.57 -13.03
C VAL A 115 6.69 2.92 -11.99
N ASP A 116 7.80 3.59 -11.62
CA ASP A 116 8.73 3.08 -10.62
C ASP A 116 8.39 3.53 -9.20
N THR A 117 7.68 4.64 -9.08
CA THR A 117 7.17 5.13 -7.80
C THR A 117 5.72 5.55 -7.99
N ALA A 118 4.87 5.10 -7.09
CA ALA A 118 3.49 5.54 -7.08
C ALA A 118 2.95 5.63 -5.64
N PHE A 119 1.99 6.51 -5.51
CA PHE A 119 1.21 6.78 -4.30
C PHE A 119 -0.24 6.41 -4.58
N ALA A 120 -0.91 5.83 -3.63
CA ALA A 120 -2.33 5.51 -3.71
C ALA A 120 -3.02 5.96 -2.43
N ARG A 121 -3.91 6.94 -2.54
CA ARG A 121 -4.75 7.45 -1.46
C ARG A 121 -6.15 6.90 -1.62
N VAL A 122 -6.77 6.54 -0.50
CA VAL A 122 -8.17 6.16 -0.39
C VAL A 122 -8.70 6.57 0.99
N TYR A 123 -9.93 7.02 1.06
CA TYR A 123 -10.64 7.16 2.33
C TYR A 123 -11.34 5.86 2.66
N VAL A 124 -11.26 5.45 3.92
CA VAL A 124 -11.82 4.18 4.42
C VAL A 124 -12.63 4.45 5.68
N LYS A 125 -13.78 3.81 5.81
CA LYS A 125 -14.58 3.83 7.03
C LYS A 125 -15.07 2.44 7.37
N PHE A 126 -15.04 2.09 8.67
CA PHE A 126 -15.60 0.86 9.21
C PHE A 126 -16.76 1.16 10.15
N PRO A 127 -17.77 0.28 10.25
CA PRO A 127 -18.85 0.44 11.21
C PRO A 127 -18.36 0.23 12.65
N LYS A 128 -19.20 0.59 13.61
CA LYS A 128 -18.92 0.39 15.04
C LYS A 128 -18.64 -1.06 15.38
N ASP A 129 -19.38 -1.97 14.79
CA ASP A 129 -19.31 -3.42 14.99
C ASP A 129 -18.51 -4.12 13.88
N ALA A 130 -17.47 -3.47 13.40
CA ALA A 130 -16.58 -3.99 12.36
C ALA A 130 -16.14 -5.43 12.61
N GLY A 131 -16.04 -6.21 11.54
CA GLY A 131 -15.48 -7.56 11.57
C GLY A 131 -14.02 -7.60 11.15
N TYR A 132 -13.37 -8.74 11.37
CA TYR A 132 -12.03 -8.99 10.83
C TYR A 132 -12.06 -9.24 9.34
N ILE A 133 -10.99 -8.87 8.66
CA ILE A 133 -10.82 -9.00 7.22
C ILE A 133 -9.70 -10.00 6.93
N HIS A 134 -9.72 -10.65 5.76
CA HIS A 134 -8.64 -11.51 5.32
C HIS A 134 -7.65 -10.75 4.44
N HIS A 135 -8.13 -10.13 3.36
CA HIS A 135 -7.34 -9.25 2.50
C HIS A 135 -8.10 -7.98 2.19
N PHE A 136 -7.34 -6.92 2.01
CA PHE A 136 -7.86 -5.58 1.80
C PHE A 136 -7.21 -4.95 0.56
N ILE A 137 -6.93 -3.65 0.56
CA ILE A 137 -6.41 -2.92 -0.59
C ILE A 137 -5.05 -3.50 -1.01
N HIS A 138 -4.89 -3.80 -2.30
CA HIS A 138 -3.63 -4.21 -2.91
C HIS A 138 -3.15 -3.21 -3.96
N PHE A 139 -1.83 -3.12 -4.08
CA PHE A 139 -1.14 -2.21 -4.97
C PHE A 139 0.16 -2.85 -5.47
N GLY A 140 0.54 -2.61 -6.72
CA GLY A 140 1.76 -3.23 -7.23
C GLY A 140 1.81 -3.36 -8.75
N GLY A 141 2.44 -4.42 -9.24
CA GLY A 141 2.65 -4.63 -10.65
C GLY A 141 2.66 -6.08 -11.09
N TYR A 142 2.22 -6.26 -12.34
CA TYR A 142 2.35 -7.51 -13.10
C TYR A 142 3.10 -7.25 -14.40
N ASN A 143 3.84 -8.25 -14.86
CA ASN A 143 4.50 -8.22 -16.18
C ASN A 143 4.27 -9.56 -16.91
N PRO A 144 3.42 -9.58 -17.95
CA PRO A 144 2.70 -8.43 -18.52
C PRO A 144 1.58 -7.89 -17.60
N ALA A 145 1.23 -6.61 -17.76
CA ALA A 145 0.10 -5.98 -17.07
C ALA A 145 -1.23 -6.61 -17.51
N THR A 146 -2.13 -6.90 -16.57
CA THR A 146 -3.43 -7.54 -16.81
C THR A 146 -4.60 -6.63 -16.49
N ASN A 147 -5.77 -6.93 -17.04
CA ASN A 147 -7.03 -6.24 -16.74
C ASN A 147 -7.78 -6.84 -15.54
N TRP A 148 -7.20 -7.84 -14.90
CA TRP A 148 -7.74 -8.57 -13.76
C TRP A 148 -6.62 -8.89 -12.77
N PRO A 149 -6.93 -9.10 -11.47
CA PRO A 149 -5.93 -9.51 -10.50
C PRO A 149 -5.44 -10.93 -10.79
N GLN A 150 -4.13 -11.10 -10.74
CA GLN A 150 -3.53 -12.43 -10.92
C GLN A 150 -3.49 -13.19 -9.59
N GLY A 151 -3.68 -14.49 -9.65
CA GLY A 151 -3.45 -15.41 -8.55
C GLY A 151 -1.96 -15.49 -8.15
N GLY A 152 -1.66 -16.45 -7.32
CA GLY A 152 -0.29 -16.74 -6.90
C GLY A 152 -0.09 -16.75 -5.39
N ALA A 153 -1.18 -16.72 -4.63
CA ALA A 153 -1.16 -16.98 -3.19
C ALA A 153 -0.49 -18.33 -2.90
N GLY A 154 0.38 -18.36 -1.90
CA GLY A 154 1.17 -19.55 -1.55
C GLY A 154 2.42 -19.81 -2.43
N SER A 155 2.64 -19.02 -3.49
CA SER A 155 3.80 -19.12 -4.37
C SER A 155 4.68 -17.88 -4.26
N ARG A 156 6.01 -18.09 -4.21
CA ARG A 156 6.97 -16.98 -4.20
C ARG A 156 7.06 -16.33 -5.59
N PRO A 157 6.96 -15.00 -5.70
CA PRO A 157 7.27 -14.29 -6.94
C PRO A 157 8.68 -14.57 -7.43
N ARG A 158 8.88 -14.59 -8.76
CA ARG A 158 10.23 -14.73 -9.35
C ARG A 158 10.98 -13.42 -9.44
N GLY A 159 10.27 -12.28 -9.31
CA GLY A 159 10.84 -10.95 -9.39
C GLY A 159 10.77 -10.30 -10.77
N ASP A 160 10.32 -11.02 -11.79
CA ASP A 160 10.14 -10.52 -13.16
C ASP A 160 8.68 -10.45 -13.62
N GLU A 161 7.76 -11.13 -12.88
CA GLU A 161 6.35 -11.25 -13.27
C GLU A 161 5.38 -10.51 -12.34
N ARG A 162 5.67 -10.42 -11.03
CA ARG A 162 4.77 -9.75 -10.08
C ARG A 162 5.49 -9.25 -8.83
N MET A 163 4.96 -8.18 -8.29
CA MET A 163 5.23 -7.65 -6.96
C MET A 163 3.96 -6.97 -6.45
N THR A 164 3.59 -7.21 -5.21
CA THR A 164 2.37 -6.61 -4.65
C THR A 164 2.56 -6.24 -3.19
N VAL A 165 1.84 -5.25 -2.73
CA VAL A 165 1.68 -4.94 -1.32
C VAL A 165 0.21 -4.80 -1.00
N GLY A 166 -0.24 -5.50 0.03
CA GLY A 166 -1.51 -5.22 0.69
C GLY A 166 -1.30 -4.21 1.79
N ILE A 167 -2.26 -3.31 1.99
CA ILE A 167 -2.45 -2.57 3.22
C ILE A 167 -3.77 -3.06 3.82
N GLU A 168 -3.70 -3.66 4.98
CA GLU A 168 -4.85 -4.36 5.54
C GLU A 168 -4.90 -4.26 7.07
N PRO A 169 -6.12 -4.24 7.66
CA PRO A 169 -6.29 -4.43 9.08
C PRO A 169 -5.85 -5.85 9.50
N TYR A 170 -5.06 -5.94 10.56
CA TYR A 170 -4.56 -7.19 11.10
C TYR A 170 -4.98 -7.39 12.56
N GLY A 171 -5.73 -8.46 12.82
CA GLY A 171 -6.30 -8.75 14.14
C GLY A 171 -5.35 -9.45 15.11
N SER A 172 -4.14 -9.83 14.69
CA SER A 172 -3.13 -10.52 15.55
C SER A 172 -3.66 -11.78 16.25
N GLY A 173 -4.50 -12.56 15.56
CA GLY A 173 -5.11 -13.75 16.16
C GLY A 173 -6.13 -13.43 17.26
N GLY A 174 -6.91 -12.36 17.09
CA GLY A 174 -7.92 -11.90 18.04
C GLY A 174 -7.38 -11.13 19.24
N LYS A 175 -6.09 -10.77 19.22
CA LYS A 175 -5.47 -9.95 20.28
C LYS A 175 -5.74 -8.45 20.12
N LEU A 176 -6.09 -8.02 18.94
CA LEU A 176 -6.48 -6.65 18.61
C LEU A 176 -7.96 -6.66 18.25
N ASP A 177 -8.71 -5.68 18.76
CA ASP A 177 -10.13 -5.53 18.45
C ASP A 177 -10.35 -5.32 16.95
N ALA A 178 -11.43 -5.88 16.40
CA ALA A 178 -11.77 -5.74 14.99
C ALA A 178 -11.99 -4.27 14.59
N PRO A 179 -11.57 -3.88 13.38
CA PRO A 179 -11.02 -4.70 12.31
C PRO A 179 -9.54 -5.03 12.50
N GLY A 180 -8.84 -4.46 13.50
CA GLY A 180 -7.43 -4.65 13.79
C GLY A 180 -6.59 -3.39 13.61
N ALA A 181 -5.30 -3.56 13.37
CA ALA A 181 -4.34 -2.48 13.13
C ALA A 181 -3.80 -2.54 11.70
N TRP A 182 -3.45 -1.38 11.14
CA TRP A 182 -2.85 -1.30 9.82
C TRP A 182 -1.53 -2.06 9.75
N ASN A 183 -1.37 -2.85 8.69
CA ASN A 183 -0.25 -3.73 8.44
C ASN A 183 0.04 -3.78 6.95
N PHE A 184 1.31 -3.73 6.56
CA PHE A 184 1.73 -4.07 5.21
C PHE A 184 1.77 -5.58 5.03
N TYR A 185 1.27 -6.05 3.88
CA TYR A 185 1.24 -7.45 3.49
C TYR A 185 1.89 -7.64 2.11
N PRO A 186 3.23 -7.51 2.02
CA PRO A 186 3.95 -7.56 0.76
C PRO A 186 4.25 -8.97 0.26
N TYR A 187 4.27 -9.09 -1.09
CA TYR A 187 4.78 -10.22 -1.85
C TYR A 187 5.90 -9.78 -2.78
N TRP A 188 7.06 -10.38 -2.65
CA TRP A 188 8.23 -10.14 -3.53
C TRP A 188 9.13 -11.38 -3.59
N HIS A 189 10.09 -11.41 -4.48
CA HIS A 189 10.89 -12.62 -4.73
C HIS A 189 11.87 -13.00 -3.59
N GLU A 190 12.17 -12.10 -2.67
CA GLU A 190 13.00 -12.39 -1.48
C GLU A 190 12.17 -12.55 -0.20
N MET A 191 10.84 -12.64 -0.31
CA MET A 191 9.95 -12.80 0.85
C MET A 191 10.26 -14.07 1.65
N LYS A 192 9.95 -14.03 2.94
CA LYS A 192 10.13 -15.17 3.85
C LYS A 192 9.02 -16.21 3.67
N ALA A 193 9.40 -17.48 3.71
CA ALA A 193 8.47 -18.59 3.64
C ALA A 193 7.67 -18.76 4.94
N SER A 194 6.45 -19.25 4.82
CA SER A 194 5.65 -19.77 5.92
C SER A 194 5.92 -21.27 6.17
N VAL A 195 5.22 -21.83 7.14
CA VAL A 195 5.25 -23.27 7.42
C VAL A 195 4.93 -24.07 6.14
N GLY A 196 5.63 -25.17 5.93
CA GLY A 196 5.46 -26.03 4.75
C GLY A 196 5.99 -25.43 3.45
N ASN A 197 6.94 -24.50 3.53
CA ASN A 197 7.55 -23.82 2.38
C ASN A 197 6.51 -23.15 1.45
N ARG A 198 5.40 -22.66 2.03
CA ARG A 198 4.41 -21.83 1.36
C ARG A 198 4.81 -20.37 1.47
N TYR A 199 4.38 -19.56 0.50
CA TYR A 199 4.68 -18.13 0.45
C TYR A 199 3.37 -17.33 0.49
N TRP A 200 2.90 -17.12 1.71
CA TRP A 200 1.85 -16.15 2.00
C TRP A 200 2.51 -14.79 2.23
N GLY A 201 1.80 -13.69 2.04
CA GLY A 201 2.37 -12.36 2.22
C GLY A 201 3.09 -12.20 3.56
N ASN A 202 4.20 -11.49 3.54
CA ASN A 202 4.88 -11.18 4.78
C ASN A 202 4.14 -10.05 5.53
N SER A 203 4.34 -9.95 6.83
CA SER A 203 3.72 -8.92 7.66
C SER A 203 4.77 -7.93 8.13
N ILE A 204 4.50 -6.65 7.94
CA ILE A 204 5.34 -5.56 8.46
C ILE A 204 4.42 -4.55 9.13
N ALA A 205 4.44 -4.52 10.45
CA ALA A 205 3.63 -3.64 11.28
C ALA A 205 4.49 -2.92 12.31
N PRO A 206 4.12 -1.70 12.73
CA PRO A 206 4.85 -1.00 13.78
C PRO A 206 4.69 -1.71 15.13
N THR A 207 5.62 -1.44 16.05
CA THR A 207 5.60 -2.01 17.41
C THR A 207 4.35 -1.57 18.18
N THR A 208 3.98 -0.30 18.08
CA THR A 208 2.70 0.19 18.58
C THR A 208 1.65 0.01 17.48
N PRO A 209 0.60 -0.78 17.70
CA PRO A 209 -0.41 -1.01 16.69
C PRO A 209 -1.08 0.30 16.24
N LEU A 210 -1.12 0.51 14.93
CA LEU A 210 -1.87 1.60 14.29
C LEU A 210 -3.33 1.18 14.15
N MET A 211 -4.08 1.24 15.25
CA MET A 211 -5.47 0.78 15.28
C MET A 211 -6.34 1.50 14.26
N VAL A 212 -7.13 0.72 13.54
CA VAL A 212 -8.09 1.24 12.57
C VAL A 212 -9.28 1.82 13.31
N PRO A 213 -9.64 3.10 13.10
CA PRO A 213 -10.79 3.69 13.76
C PRO A 213 -12.10 3.15 13.16
N CYS A 214 -13.11 2.94 14.01
CA CYS A 214 -14.48 2.70 13.59
C CYS A 214 -15.30 3.99 13.60
N GLU A 215 -16.39 4.05 12.81
CA GLU A 215 -17.34 5.16 12.69
C GLU A 215 -16.73 6.48 12.18
N LYS A 216 -15.47 6.47 11.75
CA LYS A 216 -14.76 7.64 11.23
C LYS A 216 -14.14 7.32 9.88
N TRP A 217 -14.24 8.26 8.96
CA TRP A 217 -13.45 8.25 7.76
C TRP A 217 -11.98 8.48 8.10
N GLN A 218 -11.10 7.68 7.54
CA GLN A 218 -9.66 7.81 7.65
C GLN A 218 -9.04 7.90 6.26
N CYS A 219 -8.21 8.90 6.03
CA CYS A 219 -7.41 9.01 4.82
C CYS A 219 -6.20 8.07 4.95
N VAL A 220 -6.16 7.06 4.10
CA VAL A 220 -5.06 6.09 4.01
C VAL A 220 -4.31 6.34 2.70
N GLU A 221 -3.02 6.60 2.78
CA GLU A 221 -2.17 6.74 1.60
C GLU A 221 -0.96 5.82 1.72
N ILE A 222 -0.68 5.07 0.66
CA ILE A 222 0.49 4.20 0.56
C ILE A 222 1.39 4.65 -0.56
N MET A 223 2.70 4.54 -0.36
CA MET A 223 3.71 4.69 -1.41
C MET A 223 4.43 3.36 -1.59
N MET A 224 4.63 2.99 -2.84
CA MET A 224 5.56 1.95 -3.24
C MET A 224 6.58 2.56 -4.19
N LYS A 225 7.86 2.33 -3.91
CA LYS A 225 8.97 2.63 -4.80
C LYS A 225 9.68 1.34 -5.14
N THR A 226 9.78 1.04 -6.43
CA THR A 226 10.52 -0.15 -6.89
C THR A 226 12.02 0.03 -6.67
N ASN A 227 12.72 -1.08 -6.59
CA ASN A 227 14.17 -1.08 -6.52
C ASN A 227 14.81 -0.96 -7.92
N THR A 228 16.05 -0.50 -7.97
CA THR A 228 16.96 -0.74 -9.08
C THR A 228 17.30 -2.24 -9.12
N PRO A 229 17.12 -2.96 -10.25
CA PRO A 229 17.45 -4.37 -10.33
C PRO A 229 18.84 -4.68 -9.79
N GLY A 230 18.92 -5.67 -8.89
CA GLY A 230 20.14 -6.02 -8.17
C GLY A 230 20.44 -5.19 -6.92
N GLN A 231 19.66 -4.17 -6.62
CA GLN A 231 19.76 -3.38 -5.40
C GLN A 231 18.58 -3.66 -4.46
N ARG A 232 18.71 -3.29 -3.18
CA ARG A 232 17.62 -3.32 -2.20
C ARG A 232 17.23 -1.90 -1.77
N ASP A 233 16.99 -1.05 -2.75
CA ASP A 233 16.64 0.37 -2.61
C ASP A 233 15.15 0.64 -2.82
N GLY A 234 14.34 -0.40 -2.86
CA GLY A 234 12.89 -0.31 -2.85
C GLY A 234 12.34 0.11 -1.49
N GLU A 235 11.19 0.80 -1.50
CA GLU A 235 10.60 1.40 -0.30
C GLU A 235 9.10 1.17 -0.24
N LEU A 236 8.56 1.21 0.99
CA LEU A 236 7.14 1.33 1.31
C LEU A 236 6.93 2.44 2.33
N ALA A 237 5.85 3.20 2.18
CA ALA A 237 5.44 4.13 3.22
C ALA A 237 3.91 4.16 3.38
N LEU A 238 3.45 4.50 4.57
CA LEU A 238 2.05 4.62 4.95
C LEU A 238 1.82 5.96 5.63
N TRP A 239 0.84 6.70 5.15
CA TRP A 239 0.29 7.88 5.83
C TRP A 239 -1.13 7.59 6.29
N LEU A 240 -1.44 8.07 7.48
CA LEU A 240 -2.79 8.09 8.04
C LEU A 240 -3.16 9.54 8.31
N ASP A 241 -4.23 10.01 7.70
CA ASP A 241 -4.71 11.39 7.79
C ASP A 241 -3.62 12.44 7.47
N GLY A 242 -2.76 12.11 6.49
CA GLY A 242 -1.65 12.96 6.03
C GLY A 242 -0.40 12.92 6.91
N LYS A 243 -0.39 12.14 7.99
CA LYS A 243 0.78 11.93 8.85
C LYS A 243 1.52 10.67 8.45
N LEU A 244 2.83 10.75 8.23
CA LEU A 244 3.69 9.60 7.95
C LEU A 244 3.71 8.67 9.18
N SER A 245 3.09 7.51 9.04
CA SER A 245 2.90 6.56 10.14
C SER A 245 3.88 5.38 10.07
N MET A 246 4.40 5.08 8.88
CA MET A 246 5.41 4.04 8.67
C MET A 246 6.20 4.30 7.40
N HIS A 247 7.54 4.17 7.46
CA HIS A 247 8.42 4.18 6.30
C HIS A 247 9.41 3.03 6.40
N VAL A 248 9.35 2.12 5.44
CA VAL A 248 10.17 0.90 5.39
C VAL A 248 11.09 0.99 4.19
N LYS A 249 12.38 1.09 4.44
CA LYS A 249 13.45 1.21 3.45
C LYS A 249 14.73 0.56 3.96
N LYS A 250 15.75 0.46 3.13
CA LYS A 250 17.06 -0.05 3.55
C LYS A 250 17.60 0.73 4.75
N GLY A 251 17.98 0.01 5.80
CA GLY A 251 18.50 0.59 7.04
C GLY A 251 17.44 1.02 8.06
N SER A 252 16.15 1.11 7.66
CA SER A 252 15.07 1.57 8.52
C SER A 252 13.73 0.91 8.14
N PRO A 253 12.91 0.52 9.11
CA PRO A 253 13.15 0.53 10.56
C PRO A 253 14.16 -0.54 11.00
N ARG A 254 14.47 -0.58 12.30
CA ARG A 254 15.23 -1.67 12.91
C ARG A 254 14.26 -2.72 13.48
N GLY A 255 14.66 -3.97 13.42
CA GLY A 255 13.82 -5.07 13.90
C GLY A 255 14.43 -6.44 13.61
N GLN A 256 13.62 -7.48 13.62
CA GLN A 256 14.03 -8.82 13.24
C GLN A 256 12.90 -9.58 12.57
N TRP A 257 13.25 -10.47 11.67
CA TRP A 257 12.29 -11.43 11.13
C TRP A 257 11.94 -12.50 12.16
N SER A 258 10.64 -12.73 12.33
CA SER A 258 10.08 -13.85 13.09
C SER A 258 9.09 -14.57 12.18
N GLY A 259 9.54 -15.67 11.57
CA GLY A 259 8.79 -16.33 10.50
C GLY A 259 8.52 -15.37 9.34
N MET A 260 7.24 -15.15 9.01
CA MET A 260 6.80 -14.26 7.93
C MET A 260 6.69 -12.78 8.35
N GLY A 261 6.83 -12.47 9.62
CA GLY A 261 6.67 -11.10 10.14
C GLY A 261 8.00 -10.42 10.44
N PHE A 262 8.17 -9.18 9.99
CA PHE A 262 9.25 -8.31 10.45
C PHE A 262 8.74 -7.55 11.67
N GLN A 263 9.28 -7.91 12.83
CA GLN A 263 8.93 -7.28 14.11
C GLN A 263 9.85 -6.10 14.35
N LEU A 264 9.29 -4.91 14.37
CA LEU A 264 10.02 -3.70 14.72
C LEU A 264 10.49 -3.78 16.17
N ARG A 265 11.69 -3.29 16.43
CA ARG A 265 12.34 -3.27 17.74
C ARG A 265 12.83 -1.87 18.04
N ASP A 266 12.90 -1.53 19.33
CA ASP A 266 13.58 -0.32 19.76
C ASP A 266 15.03 -0.35 19.27
N VAL A 267 15.55 0.80 18.84
CA VAL A 267 16.94 0.96 18.38
C VAL A 267 17.98 0.56 19.45
N ASN A 268 17.60 0.58 20.70
CA ASN A 268 18.44 0.19 21.85
C ASN A 268 18.43 -1.31 22.13
N GLU A 269 17.58 -2.11 21.49
CA GLU A 269 17.58 -3.55 21.66
C GLU A 269 18.75 -4.21 20.90
N THR A 270 19.52 -5.04 21.58
CA THR A 270 20.74 -5.69 21.05
C THR A 270 20.48 -6.63 19.88
N ARG A 271 19.23 -6.99 19.59
CA ARG A 271 18.82 -7.88 18.47
C ARG A 271 18.09 -7.16 17.34
N ALA A 272 18.04 -5.83 17.39
CA ALA A 272 17.39 -5.05 16.33
C ALA A 272 18.37 -4.83 15.16
N GLU A 273 18.15 -5.52 14.04
CA GLU A 273 18.90 -5.33 12.81
C GLU A 273 18.23 -4.27 11.92
N PRO A 274 19.00 -3.50 11.15
CA PRO A 274 18.45 -2.63 10.13
C PRO A 274 17.66 -3.46 9.11
N PHE A 275 16.48 -2.97 8.66
CA PHE A 275 15.76 -3.61 7.57
C PHE A 275 16.65 -3.67 6.32
N GLU A 276 16.70 -4.82 5.67
CA GLU A 276 17.59 -5.07 4.53
C GLU A 276 17.25 -4.26 3.27
N GLY A 277 16.06 -3.65 3.23
CA GLY A 277 15.48 -3.01 2.05
C GLY A 277 14.71 -3.98 1.18
N PHE A 278 13.90 -3.44 0.26
CA PHE A 278 13.15 -4.26 -0.67
C PHE A 278 13.87 -4.41 -2.00
N SER A 279 13.99 -5.66 -2.45
CA SER A 279 14.28 -6.02 -3.82
C SER A 279 12.98 -6.50 -4.45
N TRP A 280 12.12 -5.56 -4.87
CA TRP A 280 10.79 -5.87 -5.41
C TRP A 280 10.87 -6.66 -6.70
N ARG A 281 11.86 -6.30 -7.54
CA ARG A 281 11.99 -6.82 -8.90
C ARG A 281 13.43 -7.11 -9.28
N THR A 282 13.57 -8.06 -10.21
CA THR A 282 14.84 -8.40 -10.89
C THR A 282 14.93 -7.81 -12.30
N SER A 283 13.85 -7.21 -12.79
CA SER A 283 13.74 -6.65 -14.14
C SER A 283 13.03 -5.30 -14.13
N GLU A 284 13.56 -4.32 -14.88
CA GLU A 284 12.94 -3.00 -15.06
C GLU A 284 11.59 -3.06 -15.81
N LYS A 285 11.27 -4.18 -16.48
CA LYS A 285 9.99 -4.38 -17.14
C LYS A 285 8.83 -4.53 -16.16
N LEU A 286 9.12 -5.00 -14.95
CA LEU A 286 8.14 -5.07 -13.88
C LEU A 286 7.99 -3.70 -13.22
N LYS A 287 6.86 -3.04 -13.45
CA LYS A 287 6.50 -1.69 -12.98
C LYS A 287 5.26 -1.76 -12.09
N ILE A 288 5.05 -0.75 -11.25
CA ILE A 288 3.78 -0.56 -10.57
C ILE A 288 2.74 -0.17 -11.60
N ASN A 289 1.69 -0.97 -11.77
CA ASN A 289 0.72 -0.80 -12.87
C ASN A 289 -0.71 -1.23 -12.55
N PHE A 290 -1.03 -1.45 -11.26
CA PHE A 290 -2.39 -1.66 -10.84
C PHE A 290 -2.68 -1.09 -9.45
N PHE A 291 -3.94 -0.80 -9.20
CA PHE A 291 -4.56 -0.57 -7.90
C PHE A 291 -5.79 -1.48 -7.77
N TRP A 292 -5.92 -2.14 -6.62
CA TRP A 292 -6.96 -3.13 -6.39
C TRP A 292 -7.67 -2.85 -5.06
N LEU A 293 -8.87 -2.31 -5.14
CA LEU A 293 -9.75 -2.08 -4.02
C LEU A 293 -10.46 -3.41 -3.71
N LEU A 294 -9.97 -4.12 -2.73
CA LEU A 294 -10.42 -5.46 -2.35
C LEU A 294 -11.02 -5.43 -0.95
N HIS A 295 -12.15 -6.11 -0.78
CA HIS A 295 -12.72 -6.46 0.51
C HIS A 295 -13.00 -7.97 0.51
N TYR A 296 -12.15 -8.74 1.17
CA TYR A 296 -12.18 -10.19 1.15
C TYR A 296 -12.13 -10.74 2.58
N VAL A 297 -13.14 -11.56 2.90
CA VAL A 297 -13.33 -12.17 4.22
C VAL A 297 -13.47 -13.68 4.04
N THR A 298 -12.77 -14.47 4.85
CA THR A 298 -12.84 -15.94 4.80
C THR A 298 -13.09 -16.51 6.19
N ASP A 299 -13.66 -17.72 6.22
CA ASP A 299 -13.85 -18.48 7.46
C ASP A 299 -12.53 -18.70 8.20
N THR A 300 -11.45 -18.98 7.48
CA THR A 300 -10.10 -19.14 8.04
C THR A 300 -9.63 -17.88 8.76
N ALA A 301 -9.83 -16.69 8.17
CA ALA A 301 -9.44 -15.43 8.79
C ALA A 301 -10.29 -15.13 10.03
N LEU A 302 -11.59 -15.37 9.97
CA LEU A 302 -12.50 -15.18 11.10
C LEU A 302 -12.16 -16.14 12.24
N LYS A 303 -12.03 -17.44 11.97
CA LYS A 303 -11.66 -18.45 12.96
C LYS A 303 -10.32 -18.16 13.63
N ARG A 304 -9.31 -17.73 12.85
CA ARG A 304 -8.00 -17.34 13.39
C ARG A 304 -8.08 -16.22 14.41
N ASN A 305 -9.07 -15.34 14.28
CA ASN A 305 -9.32 -14.22 15.18
C ASN A 305 -10.41 -14.53 16.24
N GLY A 306 -10.81 -15.80 16.39
CA GLY A 306 -11.74 -16.24 17.45
C GLY A 306 -13.21 -15.98 17.14
N VAL A 307 -13.55 -15.61 15.91
CA VAL A 307 -14.95 -15.40 15.49
C VAL A 307 -15.63 -16.74 15.24
N THR A 308 -16.82 -16.91 15.76
CA THR A 308 -17.65 -18.12 15.59
C THR A 308 -18.87 -17.88 14.72
N ASP A 309 -19.38 -16.65 14.66
CA ASP A 309 -20.52 -16.28 13.82
C ASP A 309 -20.03 -15.95 12.39
N MET A 310 -20.25 -16.91 11.49
CA MET A 310 -19.86 -16.79 10.08
C MET A 310 -20.93 -16.12 9.21
N GLU A 311 -22.12 -15.90 9.76
CA GLU A 311 -23.23 -15.22 9.08
C GLU A 311 -23.17 -13.70 9.26
N LYS A 312 -22.38 -13.21 10.23
CA LYS A 312 -22.26 -11.79 10.48
C LYS A 312 -21.65 -11.07 9.27
N PRO A 313 -22.35 -10.08 8.67
CA PRO A 313 -21.79 -9.29 7.58
C PRO A 313 -20.60 -8.46 8.05
N VAL A 314 -19.58 -8.37 7.22
CA VAL A 314 -18.43 -7.48 7.42
C VAL A 314 -18.49 -6.38 6.35
N THR A 315 -18.63 -5.14 6.77
CA THR A 315 -18.86 -3.99 5.88
C THR A 315 -17.71 -2.99 5.96
N VAL A 316 -17.42 -2.34 4.84
CA VAL A 316 -16.46 -1.24 4.71
C VAL A 316 -16.98 -0.24 3.68
N TRP A 317 -16.62 1.03 3.85
CA TRP A 317 -16.85 2.10 2.88
C TRP A 317 -15.52 2.62 2.36
N PHE A 318 -15.48 2.93 1.05
CA PHE A 318 -14.33 3.53 0.38
C PHE A 318 -14.76 4.74 -0.43
N ASP A 319 -13.88 5.75 -0.50
CA ASP A 319 -14.11 6.93 -1.32
C ASP A 319 -12.82 7.65 -1.69
N ASN A 320 -12.91 8.67 -2.54
CA ASN A 320 -11.84 9.58 -2.95
C ASN A 320 -10.51 8.85 -3.27
N VAL A 321 -10.60 7.81 -4.11
CA VAL A 321 -9.42 7.07 -4.59
C VAL A 321 -8.63 7.93 -5.55
N VAL A 322 -7.34 8.11 -5.29
CA VAL A 322 -6.38 8.74 -6.22
C VAL A 322 -5.10 7.92 -6.25
N VAL A 323 -4.62 7.61 -7.46
CA VAL A 323 -3.31 7.00 -7.68
C VAL A 323 -2.45 7.97 -8.49
N ALA A 324 -1.26 8.30 -8.01
CA ALA A 324 -0.40 9.32 -8.62
C ALA A 324 1.09 8.97 -8.49
N GLU A 325 1.94 9.65 -9.26
CA GLU A 325 3.40 9.56 -9.17
C GLU A 325 4.01 10.47 -8.08
N LYS A 326 3.15 11.20 -7.35
CA LYS A 326 3.54 12.13 -6.27
C LYS A 326 2.65 11.93 -5.06
N TYR A 327 3.18 12.26 -3.88
CA TYR A 327 2.40 12.31 -2.65
C TYR A 327 1.13 13.15 -2.85
N ILE A 328 0.01 12.57 -2.49
CA ILE A 328 -1.32 13.13 -2.77
C ILE A 328 -1.79 14.00 -1.61
N GLY A 329 -1.70 13.48 -0.39
CA GLY A 329 -2.20 14.11 0.81
C GLY A 329 -3.73 14.06 0.95
N PRO A 330 -4.26 14.41 2.12
CA PRO A 330 -5.69 14.48 2.36
C PRO A 330 -6.41 15.51 1.49
N VAL A 331 -7.68 15.26 1.20
CA VAL A 331 -8.56 16.23 0.54
C VAL A 331 -8.58 17.53 1.35
N LYS A 332 -8.40 18.65 0.68
CA LYS A 332 -8.48 19.99 1.29
C LYS A 332 -9.87 20.56 1.14
N GLY A 333 -10.42 21.11 2.23
CA GLY A 333 -11.61 21.96 2.15
C GLY A 333 -11.39 23.21 1.30
N LYS A 334 -12.48 23.95 1.05
CA LYS A 334 -12.40 25.28 0.40
C LYS A 334 -11.78 26.30 1.34
#